data_f5820fa583a2df6b2ae6530d94407152
#
_entry.id   f5820fa583a2df6b2ae6530d94407152
#
_cell.length_a   1.000
_cell.length_b   1.000
_cell.length_c   1.000
_cell.angle_alpha   90.00
_cell.angle_beta   90.00
_cell.angle_gamma   90.00
#
_symmetry.space_group_name_H-M   'P 1'
#
loop_
_entity.id
_entity.type
_entity.pdbx_description
1 polymer ?
#
loop_
_entity_poly.entity_id
_entity_poly.type
_entity_poly.pdbx_seq_one_letter_code
_entity_poly.pdbx_strand_id
1 'polypeptide(L)'
;MSEWRKFIMIYLDNAATTFPKPAIVCGSILNAIQNFGANPGRSGHRLSIEAARLVYMSRESVCSILGGSDPFDFFFTLNCTDSLNMAIKGLLKPGD
;
A
#
# COMPACT_ATOMS: atom_id res chain seq x y z
N MET A 1 0.95 0.28 -28.75
CA MET A 1 -0.33 0.64 -28.05
C MET A 1 -1.32 -0.46 -28.37
N SER A 2 -1.71 -1.23 -27.36
CA SER A 2 -2.55 -2.40 -27.54
C SER A 2 -3.96 -2.03 -28.01
N GLU A 3 -4.52 -2.80 -28.94
CA GLU A 3 -5.85 -2.60 -29.56
C GLU A 3 -7.04 -2.66 -28.58
N TRP A 4 -6.80 -3.02 -27.32
CA TRP A 4 -7.82 -3.15 -26.26
C TRP A 4 -8.55 -1.84 -25.91
N ARG A 5 -8.05 -0.68 -26.37
CA ARG A 5 -8.69 0.64 -26.12
C ARG A 5 -9.87 0.96 -27.04
N LYS A 6 -10.22 0.08 -27.99
CA LYS A 6 -11.35 0.31 -28.91
C LYS A 6 -12.70 -0.14 -28.36
N PHE A 7 -12.74 -0.87 -27.25
CA PHE A 7 -13.99 -1.24 -26.61
C PHE A 7 -14.24 -0.32 -25.41
N ILE A 8 -15.41 0.32 -25.38
CA ILE A 8 -15.92 0.97 -24.19
C ILE A 8 -16.31 -0.17 -23.24
N MET A 9 -15.38 -0.54 -22.36
CA MET A 9 -15.64 -1.55 -21.34
C MET A 9 -16.11 -0.86 -20.08
N ILE A 10 -17.32 -1.19 -19.63
CA ILE A 10 -17.82 -0.79 -18.32
C ILE A 10 -17.36 -1.85 -17.32
N TYR A 11 -16.44 -1.47 -16.42
CA TYR A 11 -15.93 -2.36 -15.40
C TYR A 11 -16.60 -2.04 -14.06
N LEU A 12 -17.37 -2.97 -13.52
CA LEU A 12 -18.18 -2.79 -12.30
C LEU A 12 -17.66 -3.61 -11.10
N ASP A 13 -16.59 -4.39 -11.27
CA ASP A 13 -16.01 -5.24 -10.22
C ASP A 13 -14.79 -4.57 -9.58
N ASN A 14 -14.98 -3.39 -8.99
CA ASN A 14 -13.90 -2.63 -8.34
C ASN A 14 -13.73 -2.97 -6.84
N ALA A 15 -14.56 -3.82 -6.27
CA ALA A 15 -14.56 -4.11 -4.83
C ALA A 15 -13.26 -4.80 -4.37
N ALA A 16 -12.76 -5.76 -5.15
CA ALA A 16 -11.53 -6.47 -4.84
C ALA A 16 -10.29 -5.72 -5.35
N THR A 17 -10.36 -5.20 -6.59
CA THR A 17 -9.26 -4.45 -7.19
C THR A 17 -9.78 -3.49 -8.25
N THR A 18 -9.27 -2.27 -8.24
CA THR A 18 -9.67 -1.23 -9.19
C THR A 18 -9.05 -1.48 -10.57
N PHE A 19 -9.89 -1.42 -11.62
CA PHE A 19 -9.44 -1.45 -13.01
C PHE A 19 -10.26 -0.47 -13.87
N PRO A 20 -9.62 0.31 -14.78
CA PRO A 20 -8.17 0.45 -14.93
C PRO A 20 -7.52 1.17 -13.75
N LYS A 21 -6.25 0.89 -13.50
CA LYS A 21 -5.48 1.62 -12.48
C LYS A 21 -5.28 3.07 -12.93
N PRO A 22 -5.42 4.07 -12.04
CA PRO A 22 -5.03 5.44 -12.35
C PRO A 22 -3.58 5.51 -12.80
N ALA A 23 -3.28 6.34 -13.80
CA ALA A 23 -1.93 6.45 -14.35
C ALA A 23 -0.88 6.84 -13.29
N ILE A 24 -1.28 7.65 -12.31
CA ILE A 24 -0.40 8.05 -11.20
C ILE A 24 0.03 6.84 -10.35
N VAL A 25 -0.84 5.84 -10.15
CA VAL A 25 -0.50 4.64 -9.40
C VAL A 25 0.58 3.84 -10.12
N CYS A 26 0.39 3.62 -11.43
CA CYS A 26 1.38 2.90 -12.24
C CYS A 26 2.73 3.64 -12.27
N GLY A 27 2.71 4.97 -12.42
CA GLY A 27 3.90 5.81 -12.39
C GLY A 27 4.62 5.77 -11.05
N SER A 28 3.88 5.82 -9.96
CA SER A 28 4.45 5.76 -8.59
C SER A 28 5.12 4.41 -8.30
N ILE A 29 4.50 3.31 -8.73
CA ILE A 29 5.08 1.96 -8.59
C ILE A 29 6.39 1.86 -9.38
N LEU A 30 6.37 2.29 -10.65
CA LEU A 30 7.56 2.27 -11.49
C LEU A 30 8.69 3.11 -10.90
N ASN A 31 8.37 4.32 -10.45
CA ASN A 31 9.33 5.22 -9.80
C ASN A 31 9.91 4.60 -8.52
N ALA A 32 9.07 3.97 -7.69
CA ALA A 32 9.53 3.31 -6.47
C ALA A 32 10.51 2.17 -6.78
N ILE A 33 10.21 1.33 -7.75
CA ILE A 33 11.08 0.21 -8.16
C ILE A 33 12.41 0.71 -8.71
N GLN A 34 12.39 1.74 -9.54
CA GLN A 34 13.59 2.25 -10.21
C GLN A 34 14.51 3.06 -9.28
N ASN A 35 13.95 3.83 -8.35
CA ASN A 35 14.70 4.83 -7.59
C ASN A 35 14.80 4.53 -6.09
N PHE A 36 13.89 3.71 -5.53
CA PHE A 36 13.80 3.45 -4.09
C PHE A 36 13.84 1.96 -3.76
N GLY A 37 14.40 1.12 -4.63
CA GLY A 37 14.46 -0.33 -4.49
C GLY A 37 15.37 -0.86 -3.40
N ALA A 38 15.76 -0.05 -2.41
CA ALA A 38 16.54 -0.48 -1.26
C ALA A 38 15.65 -0.94 -0.11
N ASN A 39 16.21 -1.78 0.77
CA ASN A 39 15.48 -2.30 1.93
C ASN A 39 15.31 -1.20 2.99
N PRO A 40 14.06 -0.78 3.31
CA PRO A 40 13.82 0.22 4.34
C PRO A 40 14.20 -0.32 5.72
N GLY A 41 14.94 0.48 6.51
CA GLY A 41 15.24 0.18 7.90
C GLY A 41 16.41 -0.78 8.16
N ARG A 42 17.09 -1.29 7.13
CA ARG A 42 18.22 -2.23 7.33
C ARG A 42 19.59 -1.60 7.35
N SER A 43 19.73 -0.37 6.87
CA SER A 43 21.02 0.33 6.91
C SER A 43 20.83 1.85 6.87
N GLY A 44 21.87 2.60 7.24
CA GLY A 44 21.85 4.06 7.25
C GLY A 44 22.23 4.73 5.94
N HIS A 45 22.38 4.00 4.83
CA HIS A 45 22.70 4.62 3.56
C HIS A 45 21.50 5.33 2.93
N ARG A 46 21.78 6.33 2.09
CA ARG A 46 20.77 7.22 1.51
C ARG A 46 19.54 6.49 0.91
N LEU A 47 19.73 5.46 0.12
CA LEU A 47 18.61 4.75 -0.53
C LEU A 47 17.71 4.03 0.48
N SER A 48 18.28 3.48 1.56
CA SER A 48 17.50 2.86 2.63
C SER A 48 16.66 3.89 3.40
N ILE A 49 17.21 5.07 3.63
CA ILE A 49 16.51 6.19 4.29
C ILE A 49 15.38 6.69 3.40
N GLU A 50 15.61 6.85 2.10
CA GLU A 50 14.58 7.27 1.15
C GLU A 50 13.44 6.23 1.04
N ALA A 51 13.77 4.94 1.01
CA ALA A 51 12.77 3.88 1.03
C ALA A 51 11.93 3.89 2.32
N ALA A 52 12.57 4.07 3.49
CA ALA A 52 11.87 4.19 4.78
C ALA A 52 10.95 5.42 4.82
N ARG A 53 11.40 6.55 4.26
CA ARG A 53 10.60 7.77 4.14
C ARG A 53 9.36 7.55 3.27
N LEU A 54 9.48 6.85 2.15
CA LEU A 54 8.35 6.53 1.29
C LEU A 54 7.29 5.70 2.03
N VAL A 55 7.72 4.70 2.79
CA VAL A 55 6.81 3.90 3.63
C VAL A 55 6.12 4.77 4.69
N TYR A 56 6.87 5.66 5.34
CA TYR A 56 6.31 6.56 6.35
C TYR A 56 5.27 7.52 5.76
N MET A 57 5.57 8.18 4.64
CA MET A 57 4.63 9.06 3.93
C MET A 57 3.35 8.32 3.51
N SER A 58 3.47 7.05 3.14
CA SER A 58 2.30 6.21 2.83
C SER A 58 1.44 5.97 4.07
N ARG A 59 2.04 5.76 5.25
CA ARG A 59 1.31 5.67 6.53
C ARG A 59 0.61 6.98 6.89
N GLU A 60 1.29 8.12 6.72
CA GLU A 60 0.68 9.44 6.94
C GLU A 60 -0.56 9.64 6.06
N SER A 61 -0.49 9.25 4.79
CA SER A 61 -1.61 9.34 3.87
C SER A 61 -2.79 8.47 4.31
N VAL A 62 -2.54 7.23 4.71
CA VAL A 62 -3.58 6.32 5.21
C VAL A 62 -4.17 6.85 6.53
N CYS A 63 -3.33 7.31 7.45
CA CYS A 63 -3.73 7.92 8.71
C CYS A 63 -4.68 9.10 8.47
N SER A 64 -4.32 10.00 7.57
CA SER A 64 -5.15 11.15 7.20
C SER A 64 -6.51 10.75 6.62
N ILE A 65 -6.55 9.76 5.73
CA ILE A 65 -7.81 9.29 5.10
C ILE A 65 -8.74 8.64 6.13
N LEU A 66 -8.18 7.90 7.09
CA LEU A 66 -8.95 7.18 8.11
C LEU A 66 -9.24 8.02 9.37
N GLY A 67 -8.79 9.27 9.42
CA GLY A 67 -8.98 10.15 10.57
C GLY A 67 -8.17 9.75 11.80
N GLY A 68 -7.06 9.03 11.60
CA GLY A 68 -6.12 8.70 12.66
C GLY A 68 -5.29 9.89 13.12
N SER A 69 -4.73 9.81 14.31
CA SER A 69 -3.89 10.87 14.89
C SER A 69 -2.39 10.58 14.79
N ASP A 70 -2.00 9.32 14.71
CA ASP A 70 -0.60 8.90 14.64
C ASP A 70 -0.36 7.90 13.50
N PRO A 71 0.54 8.22 12.53
CA PRO A 71 0.92 7.30 11.47
C PRO A 71 1.56 5.99 11.97
N PHE A 72 2.09 5.95 13.20
CA PHE A 72 2.67 4.74 13.79
C PHE A 72 1.61 3.73 14.25
N ASP A 73 0.34 4.13 14.36
CA ASP A 73 -0.77 3.20 14.60
C ASP A 73 -1.10 2.35 13.36
N PHE A 74 -0.51 2.67 12.21
CA PHE A 74 -0.74 1.98 10.94
C PHE A 74 0.50 1.18 10.52
N PHE A 75 0.29 -0.05 10.14
CA PHE A 75 1.32 -0.89 9.52
C PHE A 75 0.75 -1.64 8.32
N PHE A 76 1.60 -1.89 7.33
CA PHE A 76 1.22 -2.61 6.13
C PHE A 76 1.45 -4.10 6.32
N THR A 77 0.51 -4.91 5.84
CA THR A 77 0.59 -6.36 5.78
C THR A 77 0.61 -6.83 4.32
N LEU A 78 0.84 -8.10 4.11
CA LEU A 78 0.90 -8.66 2.76
C LEU A 78 -0.47 -8.61 2.06
N ASN A 79 -1.55 -8.80 2.80
CA ASN A 79 -2.94 -8.80 2.31
C ASN A 79 -3.94 -8.66 3.45
N CYS A 80 -5.23 -8.54 3.10
CA CYS A 80 -6.32 -8.43 4.08
C CYS A 80 -6.42 -9.63 5.03
N THR A 81 -6.20 -10.85 4.54
CA THR A 81 -6.23 -12.06 5.35
C THR A 81 -5.16 -12.02 6.44
N ASP A 82 -3.97 -11.55 6.11
CA ASP A 82 -2.88 -11.37 7.06
C ASP A 82 -3.24 -10.33 8.13
N SER A 83 -3.76 -9.17 7.73
CA SER A 83 -4.23 -8.13 8.64
C SER A 83 -5.31 -8.64 9.61
N LEU A 84 -6.31 -9.36 9.10
CA LEU A 84 -7.39 -9.92 9.91
C LEU A 84 -6.88 -10.96 10.91
N ASN A 85 -5.96 -11.85 10.47
CA ASN A 85 -5.35 -12.82 11.38
C ASN A 85 -4.53 -12.16 12.48
N MET A 86 -3.78 -11.11 12.16
CA MET A 86 -3.02 -10.36 13.16
C MET A 86 -3.96 -9.67 14.17
N ALA A 87 -5.02 -9.02 13.69
CA ALA A 87 -6.01 -8.36 14.55
C ALA A 87 -6.71 -9.37 15.46
N ILE A 88 -7.25 -10.45 14.91
CA ILE A 88 -7.98 -11.49 15.66
C ILE A 88 -7.06 -12.12 16.71
N LYS A 89 -5.87 -12.57 16.30
CA LYS A 89 -4.93 -13.25 17.23
C LYS A 89 -4.29 -12.31 18.25
N GLY A 90 -4.19 -11.02 17.94
CA GLY A 90 -3.59 -10.04 18.83
C GLY A 90 -4.57 -9.43 19.84
N LEU A 91 -5.85 -9.35 19.50
CA LEU A 91 -6.86 -8.67 20.32
C LEU A 91 -7.76 -9.64 21.08
N LEU A 92 -8.10 -10.79 20.49
CA LEU A 92 -9.04 -11.73 21.09
C LEU A 92 -8.32 -12.73 21.99
N LYS A 93 -9.01 -13.12 23.07
CA LYS A 93 -8.58 -14.19 23.99
C LYS A 93 -9.49 -15.41 23.83
N PRO A 94 -9.02 -16.62 24.21
CA PRO A 94 -9.88 -17.79 24.25
C PRO A 94 -11.12 -17.55 25.12
N GLY A 95 -12.32 -17.64 24.51
CA GLY A 95 -13.61 -17.42 25.18
C GLY A 95 -14.28 -16.06 24.86
N ASP A 96 -13.62 -15.17 24.10
CA ASP A 96 -14.23 -13.91 23.60
C ASP A 96 -15.22 -14.16 22.48
#